data_fd673385a37ba01c70c432635bb7fca1
#
_entry.id   fd673385a37ba01c70c432635bb7fca1
#
_cell.length_a   1.000
_cell.length_b   1.000
_cell.length_c   1.000
_cell.angle_alpha   90.00
_cell.angle_beta   90.00
_cell.angle_gamma   90.00
#
_symmetry.space_group_name_H-M   'P 1'
#
loop_
_entity.id
_entity.type
_entity.pdbx_description
1 polymer ?
#
loop_
_entity_poly.entity_id
_entity_poly.type
_entity_poly.pdbx_seq_one_letter_code
_entity_poly.pdbx_strand_id
1 'polypeptide(L)'
;TAIENGATLLNHFKVTDLLQNDTGKIIGVEAKDTETDAHYTFSSDVVINATGVFTDEILRMENAEAKKSVVPSQGVHLVFDKSFLPGDDAIMVPKTSDGRVLFAVPWHDKVLVGTTDTNLDDHSLEPQAQEQEIEFILQTFNNYLNKKVTRADVRSIFAGLRPLAAPKDDSEKTKEISRSHKVIVSKTGLITIPGGKWTTYR
;
A
#
# COMPACT_ATOMS: atom_id res chain seq x y z
N THR A 1 12.48 11.57 11.27
CA THR A 1 12.49 10.88 12.60
C THR A 1 13.52 9.75 12.64
N ALA A 2 13.55 8.79 11.68
CA ALA A 2 14.53 7.70 11.71
C ALA A 2 15.98 8.22 11.59
N ILE A 3 16.25 9.09 10.62
CA ILE A 3 17.57 9.74 10.43
C ILE A 3 17.98 10.53 11.67
N GLU A 4 17.07 11.27 12.29
CA GLU A 4 17.32 12.02 13.54
C GLU A 4 17.71 11.11 14.70
N ASN A 5 17.35 9.83 14.63
CA ASN A 5 17.74 8.81 15.59
C ASN A 5 18.92 7.93 15.12
N GLY A 6 19.68 8.41 14.14
CA GLY A 6 20.93 7.77 13.70
C GLY A 6 20.77 6.66 12.65
N ALA A 7 19.57 6.48 12.06
CA ALA A 7 19.39 5.50 11.01
C ALA A 7 19.99 5.98 9.68
N THR A 8 20.61 5.08 8.93
CA THR A 8 21.00 5.30 7.54
C THR A 8 19.85 4.87 6.62
N LEU A 9 19.41 5.76 5.73
CA LEU A 9 18.39 5.49 4.73
C LEU A 9 19.02 5.50 3.35
N LEU A 10 18.79 4.46 2.58
CA LEU A 10 19.19 4.34 1.19
C LEU A 10 17.95 4.20 0.32
N ASN A 11 17.70 5.17 -0.56
CA ASN A 11 16.69 5.07 -1.61
C ASN A 11 17.32 4.46 -2.87
N HIS A 12 16.49 3.98 -3.80
CA HIS A 12 16.90 3.32 -5.04
C HIS A 12 17.71 2.02 -4.84
N PHE A 13 17.70 1.45 -3.63
CA PHE A 13 18.32 0.17 -3.31
C PHE A 13 17.26 -0.92 -3.22
N LYS A 14 17.18 -1.75 -4.27
CA LYS A 14 16.29 -2.91 -4.28
C LYS A 14 17.00 -4.12 -3.68
N VAL A 15 16.45 -4.70 -2.60
CA VAL A 15 16.93 -5.98 -2.09
C VAL A 15 16.69 -7.06 -3.13
N THR A 16 17.73 -7.81 -3.46
CA THR A 16 17.74 -8.85 -4.48
C THR A 16 17.91 -10.24 -3.91
N ASP A 17 18.51 -10.36 -2.72
CA ASP A 17 18.66 -11.64 -2.03
C ASP A 17 18.90 -11.47 -0.52
N LEU A 18 18.78 -12.56 0.22
CA LEU A 18 19.06 -12.68 1.65
C LEU A 18 20.35 -13.45 1.88
N LEU A 19 21.25 -12.88 2.67
CA LEU A 19 22.52 -13.54 3.01
C LEU A 19 22.32 -14.50 4.19
N GLN A 20 22.80 -15.72 4.06
CA GLN A 20 22.75 -16.73 5.11
C GLN A 20 24.16 -17.19 5.48
N ASN A 21 24.36 -17.53 6.76
CA ASN A 21 25.58 -18.18 7.21
C ASN A 21 25.46 -19.72 7.10
N ASP A 22 26.52 -20.45 7.46
CA ASP A 22 26.58 -21.90 7.37
C ASP A 22 25.52 -22.62 8.20
N THR A 23 24.91 -21.97 9.19
CA THR A 23 23.81 -22.51 10.00
C THR A 23 22.44 -22.20 9.43
N GLY A 24 22.36 -21.50 8.30
CA GLY A 24 21.11 -21.06 7.66
C GLY A 24 20.48 -19.82 8.31
N LYS A 25 21.18 -19.15 9.25
CA LYS A 25 20.70 -17.90 9.84
C LYS A 25 20.91 -16.76 8.85
N ILE A 26 19.91 -15.89 8.70
CA ILE A 26 20.02 -14.65 7.91
C ILE A 26 20.92 -13.67 8.65
N ILE A 27 21.93 -13.17 7.94
CA ILE A 27 22.99 -12.28 8.45
C ILE A 27 23.14 -11.00 7.62
N GLY A 28 22.22 -10.73 6.69
CA GLY A 28 22.27 -9.55 5.86
C GLY A 28 21.44 -9.67 4.59
N VAL A 29 21.66 -8.75 3.68
CA VAL A 29 20.99 -8.69 2.39
C VAL A 29 21.95 -8.34 1.26
N GLU A 30 21.66 -8.80 0.05
CA GLU A 30 22.16 -8.21 -1.18
C GLU A 30 21.16 -7.17 -1.69
N ALA A 31 21.67 -6.07 -2.19
CA ALA A 31 20.84 -5.05 -2.79
C ALA A 31 21.49 -4.48 -4.05
N LYS A 32 20.66 -4.12 -5.01
CA LYS A 32 21.05 -3.48 -6.25
C LYS A 32 20.65 -2.01 -6.22
N ASP A 33 21.59 -1.13 -6.49
CA ASP A 33 21.31 0.26 -6.81
C ASP A 33 20.62 0.31 -8.20
N THR A 34 19.39 0.80 -8.23
CA THR A 34 18.58 0.84 -9.46
C THR A 34 18.94 1.99 -10.40
N GLU A 35 19.80 2.93 -9.99
CA GLU A 35 20.29 4.03 -10.82
C GLU A 35 21.61 3.66 -11.54
N THR A 36 22.48 2.94 -10.85
CA THR A 36 23.83 2.59 -11.37
C THR A 36 23.98 1.12 -11.75
N ASP A 37 23.00 0.28 -11.44
CA ASP A 37 23.05 -1.19 -11.55
C ASP A 37 24.12 -1.87 -10.69
N ALA A 38 24.77 -1.16 -9.78
CA ALA A 38 25.79 -1.70 -8.90
C ALA A 38 25.16 -2.57 -7.79
N HIS A 39 25.85 -3.66 -7.42
CA HIS A 39 25.45 -4.55 -6.37
C HIS A 39 26.21 -4.29 -5.08
N TYR A 40 25.51 -4.38 -3.96
CA TYR A 40 26.04 -4.12 -2.62
C TYR A 40 25.59 -5.23 -1.68
N THR A 41 26.46 -5.51 -0.71
CA THR A 41 26.21 -6.47 0.37
C THR A 41 26.17 -5.73 1.68
N PHE A 42 25.11 -5.92 2.46
CA PHE A 42 24.92 -5.33 3.78
C PHE A 42 24.82 -6.46 4.83
N SER A 43 25.74 -6.47 5.77
CA SER A 43 25.72 -7.43 6.90
C SER A 43 25.01 -6.81 8.11
N SER A 44 24.26 -7.63 8.84
CA SER A 44 23.54 -7.21 10.05
C SER A 44 23.25 -8.39 10.96
N ASP A 45 23.04 -8.12 12.25
CA ASP A 45 22.62 -9.12 13.23
C ASP A 45 21.15 -9.55 13.04
N VAL A 46 20.32 -8.64 12.50
CA VAL A 46 18.89 -8.84 12.28
C VAL A 46 18.47 -8.20 10.96
N VAL A 47 17.67 -8.92 10.18
CA VAL A 47 17.00 -8.40 8.99
C VAL A 47 15.50 -8.34 9.24
N ILE A 48 14.90 -7.16 8.94
CA ILE A 48 13.47 -6.93 9.11
C ILE A 48 12.84 -6.68 7.74
N ASN A 49 11.93 -7.55 7.35
CA ASN A 49 11.10 -7.40 6.17
C ASN A 49 9.84 -6.57 6.53
N ALA A 50 9.84 -5.29 6.19
CA ALA A 50 8.72 -4.37 6.36
C ALA A 50 8.34 -3.72 5.02
N THR A 51 8.39 -4.50 3.93
CA THR A 51 8.29 -4.05 2.54
C THR A 51 6.85 -3.87 2.03
N GLY A 52 5.86 -3.90 2.93
CA GLY A 52 4.46 -3.64 2.59
C GLY A 52 3.90 -4.67 1.61
N VAL A 53 3.44 -4.24 0.44
CA VAL A 53 2.87 -5.14 -0.59
C VAL A 53 3.92 -6.08 -1.21
N PHE A 54 5.21 -5.77 -1.06
CA PHE A 54 6.33 -6.59 -1.55
C PHE A 54 6.83 -7.63 -0.52
N THR A 55 6.16 -7.76 0.62
CA THR A 55 6.56 -8.67 1.72
C THR A 55 6.78 -10.10 1.25
N ASP A 56 5.92 -10.58 0.37
CA ASP A 56 5.98 -11.98 -0.11
C ASP A 56 7.13 -12.22 -1.08
N GLU A 57 7.65 -11.19 -1.75
CA GLU A 57 8.87 -11.31 -2.58
C GLU A 57 10.07 -11.64 -1.70
N ILE A 58 10.24 -10.92 -0.59
CA ILE A 58 11.33 -11.19 0.36
C ILE A 58 11.17 -12.55 1.04
N LEU A 59 9.94 -12.94 1.40
CA LEU A 59 9.68 -14.25 1.98
C LEU A 59 10.05 -15.41 1.02
N ARG A 60 9.85 -15.21 -0.30
CA ARG A 60 10.24 -16.21 -1.30
C ARG A 60 11.75 -16.29 -1.51
N MET A 61 12.52 -15.24 -1.21
CA MET A 61 13.98 -15.31 -1.17
C MET A 61 14.46 -16.24 -0.03
N GLU A 62 13.75 -16.24 1.12
CA GLU A 62 14.02 -17.13 2.23
C GLU A 62 13.56 -18.58 1.94
N ASN A 63 12.35 -18.71 1.41
CA ASN A 63 11.70 -20.00 1.12
C ASN A 63 10.79 -19.85 -0.10
N ALA A 64 11.16 -20.49 -1.21
CA ALA A 64 10.41 -20.44 -2.47
C ALA A 64 8.94 -20.90 -2.32
N GLU A 65 8.66 -21.80 -1.35
CA GLU A 65 7.32 -22.31 -1.03
C GLU A 65 6.57 -21.46 0.03
N ALA A 66 7.06 -20.23 0.33
CA ALA A 66 6.41 -19.36 1.31
C ALA A 66 4.96 -19.04 0.89
N LYS A 67 4.04 -19.25 1.84
CA LYS A 67 2.63 -18.92 1.62
C LYS A 67 2.43 -17.40 1.52
N LYS A 68 1.41 -17.01 0.74
CA LYS A 68 1.00 -15.62 0.62
C LYS A 68 0.64 -15.04 1.99
N SER A 69 1.29 -13.95 2.39
CA SER A 69 1.08 -13.27 3.67
C SER A 69 0.38 -11.92 3.54
N VAL A 70 0.36 -11.37 2.33
CA VAL A 70 -0.24 -10.08 2.01
C VAL A 70 -1.18 -10.20 0.81
N VAL A 71 -2.34 -9.56 0.91
CA VAL A 71 -3.28 -9.35 -0.19
C VAL A 71 -3.28 -7.86 -0.54
N PRO A 72 -2.76 -7.46 -1.72
CA PRO A 72 -2.79 -6.07 -2.14
C PRO A 72 -4.22 -5.61 -2.40
N SER A 73 -4.60 -4.45 -1.83
CA SER A 73 -5.87 -3.80 -2.13
C SER A 73 -5.62 -2.37 -2.62
N GLN A 74 -6.07 -2.08 -3.84
CA GLN A 74 -5.92 -0.76 -4.44
C GLN A 74 -6.98 0.21 -3.94
N GLY A 75 -6.57 1.43 -3.66
CA GLY A 75 -7.44 2.56 -3.39
C GLY A 75 -7.12 3.72 -4.32
N VAL A 76 -8.15 4.24 -4.98
CA VAL A 76 -8.05 5.34 -5.94
C VAL A 76 -8.68 6.60 -5.37
N HIS A 77 -8.09 7.75 -5.70
CA HIS A 77 -8.66 9.06 -5.45
C HIS A 77 -8.66 9.89 -6.73
N LEU A 78 -9.71 10.66 -6.89
CA LEU A 78 -9.84 11.66 -7.94
C LEU A 78 -9.73 13.06 -7.34
N VAL A 79 -9.11 13.96 -8.08
CA VAL A 79 -8.96 15.37 -7.71
C VAL A 79 -9.80 16.24 -8.63
N PHE A 80 -10.61 17.11 -8.05
CA PHE A 80 -11.45 18.06 -8.76
C PHE A 80 -11.13 19.50 -8.35
N ASP A 81 -11.64 20.44 -9.11
CA ASP A 81 -11.61 21.86 -8.74
C ASP A 81 -12.52 22.12 -7.53
N LYS A 82 -12.12 23.03 -6.63
CA LYS A 82 -12.87 23.38 -5.41
C LYS A 82 -14.28 23.90 -5.73
N SER A 83 -14.53 24.42 -6.92
CA SER A 83 -15.84 24.91 -7.35
C SER A 83 -16.95 23.84 -7.33
N PHE A 84 -16.61 22.57 -7.32
CA PHE A 84 -17.59 21.48 -7.21
C PHE A 84 -18.03 21.20 -5.76
N LEU A 85 -17.23 21.61 -4.77
CA LEU A 85 -17.56 21.56 -3.36
C LEU A 85 -17.11 22.88 -2.70
N PRO A 86 -17.87 23.97 -2.91
CA PRO A 86 -17.54 25.24 -2.31
C PRO A 86 -17.75 25.18 -0.78
N GLY A 87 -16.83 25.75 -0.03
CA GLY A 87 -16.81 25.68 1.43
C GLY A 87 -15.64 24.84 1.94
N ASP A 88 -15.59 24.65 3.25
CA ASP A 88 -14.50 23.97 3.94
C ASP A 88 -14.94 22.64 4.59
N ASP A 89 -16.23 22.32 4.49
CA ASP A 89 -16.77 21.08 5.03
C ASP A 89 -16.54 19.90 4.08
N ALA A 90 -16.20 18.76 4.67
CA ALA A 90 -16.08 17.50 3.95
C ALA A 90 -17.44 16.79 3.85
N ILE A 91 -17.67 16.07 2.76
CA ILE A 91 -18.79 15.13 2.63
C ILE A 91 -18.30 13.74 2.97
N MET A 92 -19.00 13.05 3.85
CA MET A 92 -18.84 11.62 4.09
C MET A 92 -20.09 10.89 3.59
N VAL A 93 -19.91 9.99 2.65
CA VAL A 93 -20.92 9.04 2.18
C VAL A 93 -20.75 7.75 2.98
N PRO A 94 -21.61 7.49 3.98
CA PRO A 94 -21.39 6.38 4.94
C PRO A 94 -21.56 5.00 4.33
N LYS A 95 -22.31 4.91 3.24
CA LYS A 95 -22.58 3.65 2.54
C LYS A 95 -22.76 3.89 1.04
N THR A 96 -21.82 3.42 0.24
CA THR A 96 -21.91 3.38 -1.21
C THR A 96 -22.65 2.13 -1.70
N SER A 97 -22.89 2.01 -2.99
CA SER A 97 -23.56 0.84 -3.59
C SER A 97 -22.86 -0.49 -3.30
N ASP A 98 -21.52 -0.44 -3.09
CA ASP A 98 -20.70 -1.60 -2.73
C ASP A 98 -20.46 -1.75 -1.22
N GLY A 99 -21.10 -0.88 -0.41
CA GLY A 99 -21.08 -0.91 1.06
C GLY A 99 -19.84 -0.27 1.70
N ARG A 100 -19.04 0.49 0.94
CA ARG A 100 -17.88 1.24 1.44
C ARG A 100 -18.27 2.66 1.87
N VAL A 101 -17.29 3.35 2.45
CA VAL A 101 -17.39 4.78 2.75
C VAL A 101 -16.60 5.55 1.69
N LEU A 102 -17.19 6.60 1.14
CA LEU A 102 -16.52 7.52 0.24
C LEU A 102 -16.45 8.90 0.91
N PHE A 103 -15.34 9.57 0.76
CA PHE A 103 -15.15 10.93 1.22
C PHE A 103 -14.94 11.89 0.06
N ALA A 104 -15.44 13.12 0.20
CA ALA A 104 -15.02 14.26 -0.60
C ALA A 104 -14.49 15.32 0.36
N VAL A 105 -13.19 15.59 0.31
CA VAL A 105 -12.48 16.43 1.27
C VAL A 105 -11.89 17.64 0.56
N PRO A 106 -12.23 18.87 0.97
CA PRO A 106 -11.52 20.05 0.53
C PRO A 106 -10.03 19.96 0.89
N TRP A 107 -9.16 20.22 -0.08
CA TRP A 107 -7.72 20.21 0.10
C TRP A 107 -7.09 21.34 -0.70
N HIS A 108 -6.69 22.42 -0.01
CA HIS A 108 -6.29 23.67 -0.64
C HIS A 108 -7.39 24.20 -1.57
N ASP A 109 -7.07 24.42 -2.84
CA ASP A 109 -8.00 24.89 -3.89
C ASP A 109 -8.65 23.74 -4.70
N LYS A 110 -8.60 22.52 -4.17
CA LYS A 110 -9.10 21.29 -4.81
C LYS A 110 -10.04 20.52 -3.88
N VAL A 111 -10.63 19.48 -4.43
CA VAL A 111 -11.41 18.47 -3.70
C VAL A 111 -10.85 17.09 -4.01
N LEU A 112 -10.50 16.37 -2.97
CA LEU A 112 -10.08 14.97 -3.03
C LEU A 112 -11.29 14.07 -2.83
N VAL A 113 -11.58 13.19 -3.77
CA VAL A 113 -12.72 12.26 -3.70
C VAL A 113 -12.23 10.82 -3.79
N GLY A 114 -12.58 10.00 -2.83
CA GLY A 114 -12.21 8.59 -2.75
C GLY A 114 -12.69 7.96 -1.44
N THR A 115 -12.52 6.71 -1.28
CA THR A 115 -11.58 5.82 -1.97
C THR A 115 -12.29 4.59 -2.54
N THR A 116 -11.60 3.86 -3.40
CA THR A 116 -11.97 2.50 -3.81
C THR A 116 -11.27 1.45 -2.93
N ASP A 117 -11.59 0.19 -3.14
CA ASP A 117 -10.97 -0.96 -2.45
C ASP A 117 -11.06 -2.18 -3.38
N THR A 118 -10.09 -2.28 -4.27
CA THR A 118 -10.05 -3.28 -5.33
C THR A 118 -8.91 -4.25 -5.07
N ASN A 119 -9.23 -5.53 -4.91
CA ASN A 119 -8.20 -6.56 -4.79
C ASN A 119 -7.44 -6.69 -6.09
N LEU A 120 -6.13 -6.79 -5.99
CA LEU A 120 -5.25 -7.05 -7.11
C LEU A 120 -4.53 -8.38 -6.90
N ASP A 121 -4.38 -9.13 -7.99
CA ASP A 121 -3.55 -10.34 -8.00
C ASP A 121 -2.06 -9.97 -8.05
N ASP A 122 -1.75 -8.93 -8.83
CA ASP A 122 -0.42 -8.36 -8.99
C ASP A 122 -0.30 -6.98 -8.36
N HIS A 123 0.92 -6.60 -8.02
CA HIS A 123 1.24 -5.30 -7.45
C HIS A 123 2.42 -4.66 -8.19
N SER A 124 2.43 -3.34 -8.26
CA SER A 124 3.50 -2.57 -8.86
C SER A 124 3.93 -1.40 -7.97
N LEU A 125 5.11 -0.84 -8.23
CA LEU A 125 5.59 0.38 -7.56
C LEU A 125 4.71 1.58 -7.90
N GLU A 126 4.14 1.61 -9.11
CA GLU A 126 3.26 2.67 -9.59
C GLU A 126 1.91 2.09 -10.02
N PRO A 127 1.00 1.86 -9.05
CA PRO A 127 -0.33 1.33 -9.36
C PRO A 127 -1.13 2.34 -10.19
N GLN A 128 -1.87 1.84 -11.16
CA GLN A 128 -2.72 2.64 -12.04
C GLN A 128 -4.19 2.43 -11.70
N ALA A 129 -4.95 3.52 -11.67
CA ALA A 129 -6.40 3.45 -11.47
C ALA A 129 -7.07 2.71 -12.62
N GLN A 130 -7.97 1.80 -12.31
CA GLN A 130 -8.81 1.11 -13.30
C GLN A 130 -10.00 2.00 -13.68
N GLU A 131 -10.46 1.90 -14.92
CA GLU A 131 -11.60 2.73 -15.39
C GLU A 131 -12.86 2.51 -14.55
N GLN A 132 -13.11 1.28 -14.11
CA GLN A 132 -14.24 0.94 -13.22
C GLN A 132 -14.18 1.68 -11.89
N GLU A 133 -12.99 1.90 -11.33
CA GLU A 133 -12.80 2.63 -10.07
C GLU A 133 -13.08 4.12 -10.26
N ILE A 134 -12.65 4.66 -11.39
CA ILE A 134 -12.90 6.06 -11.76
C ILE A 134 -14.40 6.29 -11.93
N GLU A 135 -15.07 5.44 -12.70
CA GLU A 135 -16.51 5.53 -12.93
C GLU A 135 -17.31 5.40 -11.62
N PHE A 136 -16.92 4.46 -10.75
CA PHE A 136 -17.54 4.28 -9.44
C PHE A 136 -17.49 5.57 -8.59
N ILE A 137 -16.31 6.23 -8.53
CA ILE A 137 -16.16 7.48 -7.78
C ILE A 137 -17.01 8.58 -8.40
N LEU A 138 -16.96 8.75 -9.74
CA LEU A 138 -17.74 9.76 -10.46
C LEU A 138 -19.25 9.59 -10.22
N GLN A 139 -19.76 8.38 -10.37
CA GLN A 139 -21.17 8.07 -10.16
C GLN A 139 -21.60 8.33 -8.72
N THR A 140 -20.81 7.84 -7.75
CA THR A 140 -21.11 7.99 -6.34
C THR A 140 -21.10 9.46 -5.92
N PHE A 141 -20.06 10.19 -6.29
CA PHE A 141 -19.92 11.62 -5.94
C PHE A 141 -21.02 12.47 -6.56
N ASN A 142 -21.38 12.17 -7.80
CA ASN A 142 -22.47 12.86 -8.50
C ASN A 142 -23.82 12.78 -7.79
N ASN A 143 -24.08 11.74 -6.99
CA ASN A 143 -25.34 11.67 -6.25
C ASN A 143 -25.48 12.74 -5.18
N TYR A 144 -24.39 13.38 -4.77
CA TYR A 144 -24.33 14.37 -3.70
C TYR A 144 -24.02 15.78 -4.19
N LEU A 145 -23.83 15.97 -5.49
CA LEU A 145 -23.53 17.26 -6.09
C LEU A 145 -24.73 17.87 -6.80
N ASN A 146 -24.90 19.18 -6.66
CA ASN A 146 -25.84 19.97 -7.47
C ASN A 146 -25.32 20.11 -8.91
N LYS A 147 -24.03 20.51 -9.07
CA LYS A 147 -23.32 20.55 -10.34
C LYS A 147 -22.59 19.24 -10.56
N LYS A 148 -22.99 18.47 -11.56
CA LYS A 148 -22.38 17.16 -11.86
C LYS A 148 -20.97 17.31 -12.40
N VAL A 149 -20.10 16.35 -12.00
CA VAL A 149 -18.75 16.20 -12.52
C VAL A 149 -18.73 15.15 -13.63
N THR A 150 -17.81 15.31 -14.56
CA THR A 150 -17.54 14.38 -15.66
C THR A 150 -16.07 13.95 -15.62
N ARG A 151 -15.70 13.01 -16.47
CA ARG A 151 -14.29 12.59 -16.64
C ARG A 151 -13.37 13.78 -17.02
N ALA A 152 -13.89 14.74 -17.78
CA ALA A 152 -13.13 15.94 -18.20
C ALA A 152 -12.85 16.92 -17.05
N ASP A 153 -13.60 16.84 -15.96
CA ASP A 153 -13.41 17.68 -14.77
C ASP A 153 -12.33 17.13 -13.82
N VAL A 154 -11.88 15.89 -14.03
CA VAL A 154 -10.84 15.26 -13.23
C VAL A 154 -9.49 15.92 -13.52
N ARG A 155 -8.87 16.51 -12.51
CA ARG A 155 -7.59 17.21 -12.60
C ARG A 155 -6.39 16.28 -12.37
N SER A 156 -6.55 15.29 -11.51
CA SER A 156 -5.52 14.30 -11.21
C SER A 156 -6.17 13.02 -10.70
N ILE A 157 -5.49 11.92 -10.90
CA ILE A 157 -5.85 10.60 -10.39
C ILE A 157 -4.62 10.04 -9.71
N PHE A 158 -4.79 9.45 -8.54
CA PHE A 158 -3.73 8.69 -7.91
C PHE A 158 -4.28 7.42 -7.27
N ALA A 159 -3.46 6.39 -7.28
CA ALA A 159 -3.74 5.09 -6.69
C ALA A 159 -2.66 4.72 -5.68
N GLY A 160 -3.02 3.91 -4.71
CA GLY A 160 -2.10 3.35 -3.73
C GLY A 160 -2.52 1.94 -3.35
N LEU A 161 -1.56 1.12 -2.94
CA LEU A 161 -1.79 -0.25 -2.52
C LEU A 161 -1.75 -0.38 -1.00
N ARG A 162 -2.77 -1.04 -0.45
CA ARG A 162 -2.82 -1.40 0.97
C ARG A 162 -2.28 -2.82 1.13
N PRO A 163 -1.29 -3.05 1.99
CA PRO A 163 -0.82 -4.38 2.32
C PRO A 163 -1.75 -5.01 3.37
N LEU A 164 -2.85 -5.61 2.94
CA LEU A 164 -3.74 -6.31 3.86
C LEU A 164 -3.11 -7.65 4.25
N ALA A 165 -3.06 -7.94 5.56
CA ALA A 165 -2.54 -9.23 6.02
C ALA A 165 -3.45 -10.36 5.53
N ALA A 166 -2.89 -11.34 4.82
CA ALA A 166 -3.68 -12.47 4.31
C ALA A 166 -4.44 -13.18 5.44
N PRO A 167 -5.69 -13.58 5.24
CA PRO A 167 -6.46 -14.37 6.19
C PRO A 167 -5.79 -15.72 6.41
N LYS A 168 -6.08 -16.33 7.57
CA LYS A 168 -5.55 -17.68 7.85
C LYS A 168 -6.24 -18.77 7.03
N ASP A 169 -7.49 -18.52 6.63
CA ASP A 169 -8.34 -19.42 5.84
C ASP A 169 -8.89 -18.65 4.62
N ASP A 170 -9.02 -19.32 3.48
CA ASP A 170 -9.49 -18.77 2.19
C ASP A 170 -10.95 -18.28 2.21
N SER A 171 -11.65 -18.40 3.34
CA SER A 171 -13.08 -18.08 3.48
C SER A 171 -13.37 -16.63 3.91
N GLU A 172 -12.37 -15.85 4.36
CA GLU A 172 -12.60 -14.47 4.80
C GLU A 172 -12.66 -13.49 3.63
N LYS A 173 -13.77 -12.74 3.56
CA LYS A 173 -13.90 -11.64 2.58
C LYS A 173 -12.93 -10.52 2.92
N THR A 174 -12.33 -9.90 1.92
CA THR A 174 -11.33 -8.82 2.06
C THR A 174 -11.75 -7.66 2.95
N LYS A 175 -13.06 -7.39 3.04
CA LYS A 175 -13.62 -6.36 3.92
C LYS A 175 -13.43 -6.64 5.41
N GLU A 176 -13.23 -7.91 5.77
CA GLU A 176 -13.07 -8.39 7.16
C GLU A 176 -11.59 -8.61 7.51
N ILE A 177 -10.69 -8.51 6.50
CA ILE A 177 -9.26 -8.70 6.72
C ILE A 177 -8.74 -7.62 7.68
N SER A 178 -8.11 -8.07 8.76
CA SER A 178 -7.52 -7.21 9.77
C SER A 178 -6.46 -6.29 9.15
N ARG A 179 -6.58 -4.99 9.44
CA ARG A 179 -5.55 -3.99 9.12
C ARG A 179 -4.48 -3.88 10.21
N SER A 180 -4.44 -4.83 11.15
CA SER A 180 -3.39 -4.91 12.17
C SER A 180 -2.11 -5.44 11.55
N HIS A 181 -0.97 -4.95 12.00
CA HIS A 181 0.30 -5.58 11.70
C HIS A 181 0.44 -6.89 12.49
N LYS A 182 1.22 -7.80 11.92
CA LYS A 182 1.69 -9.01 12.61
C LYS A 182 3.20 -8.94 12.70
N VAL A 183 3.79 -9.59 13.69
CA VAL A 183 5.23 -9.80 13.76
C VAL A 183 5.47 -11.29 13.67
N ILE A 184 6.20 -11.73 12.65
CA ILE A 184 6.52 -13.11 12.38
C ILE A 184 8.03 -13.26 12.41
N VAL A 185 8.55 -14.17 13.21
CA VAL A 185 9.98 -14.51 13.24
C VAL A 185 10.14 -15.91 12.67
N SER A 186 10.89 -16.02 11.57
CA SER A 186 11.17 -17.29 10.92
C SER A 186 12.26 -18.09 11.66
N LYS A 187 12.45 -19.33 11.26
CA LYS A 187 13.53 -20.18 11.82
C LYS A 187 14.93 -19.67 11.46
N THR A 188 15.07 -18.96 10.35
CA THR A 188 16.33 -18.37 9.89
C THR A 188 16.65 -17.04 10.58
N GLY A 189 15.69 -16.51 11.37
CA GLY A 189 15.81 -15.24 12.08
C GLY A 189 15.30 -14.01 11.30
N LEU A 190 14.70 -14.18 10.11
CA LEU A 190 14.02 -13.09 9.41
C LEU A 190 12.80 -12.64 10.23
N ILE A 191 12.73 -11.35 10.51
CA ILE A 191 11.55 -10.73 11.13
C ILE A 191 10.70 -10.11 10.03
N THR A 192 9.47 -10.58 9.87
CA THR A 192 8.53 -10.06 8.87
C THR A 192 7.36 -9.34 9.55
N ILE A 193 7.05 -8.14 9.07
CA ILE A 193 5.95 -7.31 9.58
C ILE A 193 4.96 -7.03 8.43
N PRO A 194 4.06 -7.98 8.11
CA PRO A 194 3.03 -7.78 7.11
C PRO A 194 1.88 -6.94 7.65
N GLY A 195 1.23 -6.17 6.78
CA GLY A 195 0.08 -5.33 7.12
C GLY A 195 0.47 -4.02 7.79
N GLY A 196 -0.47 -3.50 8.60
CA GLY A 196 -0.28 -2.25 9.33
C GLY A 196 -0.97 -1.04 8.71
N LYS A 197 -0.94 0.06 9.44
CA LYS A 197 -1.47 1.36 9.02
C LYS A 197 -0.40 2.43 9.20
N TRP A 198 -0.39 3.41 8.31
CA TRP A 198 0.49 4.57 8.47
C TRP A 198 0.34 5.26 9.83
N THR A 199 -0.88 5.31 10.36
CA THR A 199 -1.19 5.93 11.65
C THR A 199 -0.59 5.20 12.86
N THR A 200 -0.06 4.00 12.69
CA THR A 200 0.54 3.17 13.76
C THR A 200 2.05 3.00 13.59
N TYR A 201 2.72 3.93 12.89
CA TYR A 201 4.15 3.83 12.57
C TYR A 201 5.10 3.94 13.78
N ARG A 202 4.61 4.43 14.92
CA ARG A 202 5.37 4.57 16.18
C ARG A 202 5.31 3.33 17.04
#